data_22d0dbf0c6c754879b295c30c57fd9f3
#
_entry.id   22d0dbf0c6c754879b295c30c57fd9f3
#
_cell.length_a   1.000
_cell.length_b   1.000
_cell.length_c   1.000
_cell.angle_alpha   90.00
_cell.angle_beta   90.00
_cell.angle_gamma   90.00
#
_symmetry.space_group_name_H-M   'P 1'
#
loop_
_entity.id
_entity.type
_entity.pdbx_description
1 polymer ?
#
loop_
_entity_poly.entity_id
_entity_poly.type
_entity_poly.pdbx_seq_one_letter_code
_entity_poly.pdbx_strand_id
1 'polypeptide(L)'
;KLFVLLIFDIAYEAAGYMIAAAMSVISGIRLEEAGQQLILTLATGVLLWAASMPCILIVVWCNKSYIISVIIAFAYVTLNYILRINDSFLMVPAGLNLPTFLPVPMIFRWLYQFHSIENVGEVLAEFYERFQPYFISGPLVFTVLLSEAAVCIALIIQVYKKQDV
;
A
#
# COMPACT_ATOMS: atom_id res chain seq x y z
N LYS A 1 -3.44 3.80 -19.87
CA LYS A 1 -2.43 2.97 -19.18
C LYS A 1 -2.64 3.01 -17.66
N LEU A 2 -2.72 4.19 -17.00
CA LEU A 2 -2.91 4.31 -15.54
C LEU A 2 -4.22 3.63 -15.05
N PHE A 3 -5.30 3.75 -15.82
CA PHE A 3 -6.57 3.08 -15.50
C PHE A 3 -6.48 1.55 -15.63
N VAL A 4 -5.66 1.04 -16.55
CA VAL A 4 -5.41 -0.41 -16.68
C VAL A 4 -4.65 -0.93 -15.46
N LEU A 5 -3.68 -0.17 -14.94
CA LEU A 5 -2.98 -0.51 -13.69
C LEU A 5 -3.93 -0.55 -12.50
N LEU A 6 -4.84 0.41 -12.38
CA LEU A 6 -5.86 0.40 -11.32
C LEU A 6 -6.71 -0.87 -11.37
N ILE A 7 -7.19 -1.25 -12.56
CA ILE A 7 -7.98 -2.48 -12.72
C ILE A 7 -7.13 -3.71 -12.35
N PHE A 8 -5.87 -3.72 -12.77
CA PHE A 8 -4.96 -4.83 -12.47
C PHE A 8 -4.72 -4.96 -10.96
N ASP A 9 -4.44 -3.86 -10.25
CA ASP A 9 -4.21 -3.88 -8.80
C ASP A 9 -5.45 -4.35 -8.04
N ILE A 10 -6.64 -3.84 -8.41
CA ILE A 10 -7.91 -4.29 -7.82
C ILE A 10 -8.15 -5.78 -8.11
N ALA A 11 -7.92 -6.23 -9.34
CA ALA A 11 -8.12 -7.64 -9.71
C ALA A 11 -7.13 -8.57 -9.00
N TYR A 12 -5.88 -8.13 -8.83
CA TYR A 12 -4.86 -8.87 -8.10
C TYR A 12 -5.24 -9.06 -6.61
N GLU A 13 -5.66 -7.99 -5.96
CA GLU A 13 -6.11 -8.04 -4.56
C GLU A 13 -7.38 -8.89 -4.42
N ALA A 14 -8.35 -8.76 -5.33
CA ALA A 14 -9.55 -9.58 -5.33
C ALA A 14 -9.23 -11.07 -5.51
N ALA A 15 -8.30 -11.41 -6.41
CA ALA A 15 -7.86 -12.79 -6.61
C ALA A 15 -7.16 -13.35 -5.36
N GLY A 16 -6.31 -12.56 -4.70
CA GLY A 16 -5.68 -12.90 -3.42
C GLY A 16 -6.72 -13.20 -2.34
N TYR A 17 -7.75 -12.35 -2.23
CA TYR A 17 -8.87 -12.57 -1.31
C TYR A 17 -9.62 -13.87 -1.62
N MET A 18 -9.94 -14.15 -2.89
CA MET A 18 -10.63 -15.37 -3.28
C MET A 18 -9.83 -16.64 -2.94
N ILE A 19 -8.50 -16.60 -3.14
CA ILE A 19 -7.61 -17.71 -2.76
C ILE A 19 -7.62 -17.89 -1.24
N ALA A 20 -7.49 -16.83 -0.47
CA ALA A 20 -7.53 -16.86 0.99
C ALA A 20 -8.89 -17.41 1.50
N ALA A 21 -9.99 -16.97 0.90
CA ALA A 21 -11.33 -17.45 1.20
C ALA A 21 -11.48 -18.95 0.89
N ALA A 22 -10.99 -19.42 -0.25
CA ALA A 22 -11.01 -20.84 -0.59
C ALA A 22 -10.18 -21.67 0.38
N MET A 23 -9.00 -21.20 0.74
CA MET A 23 -8.12 -21.87 1.71
C MET A 23 -8.75 -21.93 3.10
N SER A 24 -9.47 -20.89 3.54
CA SER A 24 -10.16 -20.88 4.83
C SER A 24 -11.27 -21.92 4.89
N VAL A 25 -12.04 -22.08 3.80
CA VAL A 25 -13.07 -23.12 3.69
C VAL A 25 -12.46 -24.51 3.78
N ILE A 26 -11.34 -24.75 3.09
CA ILE A 26 -10.62 -26.04 3.11
C ILE A 26 -10.06 -26.33 4.51
N SER A 27 -9.55 -25.31 5.20
CA SER A 27 -8.98 -25.44 6.55
C SER A 27 -10.01 -25.47 7.66
N GLY A 28 -11.32 -25.31 7.37
CA GLY A 28 -12.39 -25.25 8.35
C GLY A 28 -12.37 -23.98 9.23
N ILE A 29 -11.60 -22.98 8.85
CA ILE A 29 -11.52 -21.69 9.53
C ILE A 29 -12.70 -20.84 9.06
N ARG A 30 -13.52 -20.33 9.99
CA ARG A 30 -14.59 -19.41 9.64
C ARG A 30 -14.00 -18.05 9.28
N LEU A 31 -14.35 -17.55 8.10
CA LEU A 31 -14.12 -16.15 7.74
C LEU A 31 -15.15 -15.30 8.49
N GLU A 32 -14.75 -14.80 9.65
CA GLU A 32 -15.51 -13.76 10.33
C GLU A 32 -15.43 -12.49 9.47
N GLU A 33 -16.59 -11.84 9.29
CA GLU A 33 -16.71 -10.57 8.56
C GLU A 33 -16.20 -10.59 7.10
N ALA A 34 -16.49 -11.65 6.35
CA ALA A 34 -16.07 -11.79 4.95
C ALA A 34 -16.37 -10.55 4.08
N GLY A 35 -17.49 -9.86 4.33
CA GLY A 35 -17.84 -8.63 3.63
C GLY A 35 -16.90 -7.46 3.95
N GLN A 36 -16.50 -7.29 5.20
CA GLN A 36 -15.55 -6.26 5.62
C GLN A 36 -14.17 -6.53 5.05
N GLN A 37 -13.71 -7.77 5.08
CA GLN A 37 -12.43 -8.18 4.51
C GLN A 37 -12.38 -7.93 3.00
N LEU A 38 -13.47 -8.19 2.27
CA LEU A 38 -13.56 -7.87 0.85
C LEU A 38 -13.44 -6.37 0.58
N ILE A 39 -14.15 -5.55 1.35
CA ILE A 39 -14.08 -4.09 1.21
C ILE A 39 -12.67 -3.57 1.50
N LEU A 40 -12.02 -4.07 2.55
CA LEU A 40 -10.65 -3.71 2.90
C LEU A 40 -9.66 -4.10 1.80
N THR A 41 -9.83 -5.28 1.23
CA THR A 41 -9.00 -5.76 0.13
C THR A 41 -9.14 -4.88 -1.11
N LEU A 42 -10.36 -4.52 -1.51
CA LEU A 42 -10.59 -3.63 -2.64
C LEU A 42 -10.05 -2.22 -2.37
N ALA A 43 -10.24 -1.70 -1.16
CA ALA A 43 -9.69 -0.43 -0.74
C ALA A 43 -8.14 -0.43 -0.78
N THR A 44 -7.52 -1.53 -0.37
CA THR A 44 -6.06 -1.71 -0.45
C THR A 44 -5.57 -1.67 -1.89
N GLY A 45 -6.27 -2.32 -2.83
CA GLY A 45 -5.92 -2.26 -4.26
C GLY A 45 -5.92 -0.82 -4.80
N VAL A 46 -6.92 -0.01 -4.43
CA VAL A 46 -6.96 1.41 -4.81
C VAL A 46 -5.79 2.19 -4.18
N LEU A 47 -5.48 1.94 -2.92
CA LEU A 47 -4.39 2.63 -2.22
C LEU A 47 -3.01 2.22 -2.76
N LEU A 48 -2.80 0.95 -3.11
CA LEU A 48 -1.56 0.47 -3.73
C LEU A 48 -1.37 1.08 -5.12
N TRP A 49 -2.45 1.20 -5.91
CA TRP A 49 -2.41 1.95 -7.16
C TRP A 49 -1.98 3.40 -6.92
N ALA A 50 -2.57 4.10 -5.96
CA ALA A 50 -2.18 5.47 -5.62
C ALA A 50 -0.70 5.54 -5.17
N ALA A 51 -0.26 4.59 -4.35
CA ALA A 51 1.11 4.45 -3.88
C ALA A 51 2.14 4.19 -5.01
N SER A 52 1.72 3.67 -6.15
CA SER A 52 2.57 3.45 -7.33
C SER A 52 2.82 4.72 -8.15
N MET A 53 2.00 5.76 -8.00
CA MET A 53 2.07 6.97 -8.84
C MET A 53 3.40 7.73 -8.76
N PRO A 54 4.04 7.93 -7.58
CA PRO A 54 5.36 8.55 -7.51
C PRO A 54 6.42 7.78 -8.32
N CYS A 55 6.39 6.45 -8.26
CA CYS A 55 7.30 5.61 -9.04
C CYS A 55 7.08 5.81 -10.54
N ILE A 56 5.83 5.81 -10.99
CA ILE A 56 5.47 6.02 -12.40
C ILE A 56 5.92 7.41 -12.86
N LEU A 57 5.72 8.44 -12.03
CA LEU A 57 6.17 9.81 -12.33
C LEU A 57 7.69 9.85 -12.56
N ILE A 58 8.47 9.24 -11.67
CA ILE A 58 9.95 9.23 -11.78
C ILE A 58 10.37 8.46 -13.04
N VAL A 59 9.75 7.32 -13.32
CA VAL A 59 10.01 6.52 -14.52
C VAL A 59 9.71 7.33 -15.80
N VAL A 60 8.58 8.03 -15.85
CA VAL A 60 8.20 8.87 -16.98
C VAL A 60 9.15 10.05 -17.15
N TRP A 61 9.59 10.66 -16.06
CA TRP A 61 10.56 11.75 -16.08
C TRP A 61 11.94 11.29 -16.59
N CYS A 62 12.38 10.12 -16.15
CA CYS A 62 13.68 9.52 -16.51
C CYS A 62 13.65 8.73 -17.82
N ASN A 63 12.65 8.89 -18.68
CA ASN A 63 12.31 8.09 -19.86
C ASN A 63 13.39 8.02 -20.98
N LYS A 64 14.66 8.17 -20.65
CA LYS A 64 15.79 8.06 -21.61
C LYS A 64 16.32 6.63 -21.78
N SER A 65 15.98 5.71 -20.86
CA SER A 65 16.49 4.32 -20.89
C SER A 65 15.57 3.38 -20.14
N TYR A 66 15.19 2.28 -20.79
CA TYR A 66 14.42 1.20 -20.20
C TYR A 66 15.11 0.62 -18.93
N ILE A 67 16.43 0.45 -18.99
CA ILE A 67 17.22 -0.11 -17.89
C ILE A 67 17.13 0.81 -16.65
N ILE A 68 17.25 2.11 -16.82
CA ILE A 68 17.14 3.09 -15.73
C ILE A 68 15.74 3.03 -15.12
N SER A 69 14.70 2.94 -15.94
CA SER A 69 13.32 2.82 -15.46
C SER A 69 13.09 1.58 -14.60
N VAL A 70 13.65 0.44 -15.01
CA VAL A 70 13.56 -0.81 -14.24
C VAL A 70 14.30 -0.70 -12.90
N ILE A 71 15.51 -0.11 -12.90
CA ILE A 71 16.30 0.09 -11.68
C ILE A 71 15.54 1.00 -10.70
N ILE A 72 14.94 2.08 -11.18
CA ILE A 72 14.16 3.02 -10.35
C ILE A 72 12.94 2.32 -9.76
N ALA A 73 12.17 1.59 -10.57
CA ALA A 73 11.00 0.87 -10.10
C ALA A 73 11.39 -0.18 -9.04
N PHE A 74 12.45 -0.94 -9.28
CA PHE A 74 12.97 -1.92 -8.32
C PHE A 74 13.42 -1.26 -7.01
N ALA A 75 14.19 -0.16 -7.10
CA ALA A 75 14.65 0.58 -5.93
C ALA A 75 13.47 1.15 -5.12
N TYR A 76 12.46 1.71 -5.78
CA TYR A 76 11.27 2.24 -5.13
C TYR A 76 10.51 1.17 -4.36
N VAL A 77 10.22 0.03 -4.99
CA VAL A 77 9.49 -1.09 -4.37
C VAL A 77 10.30 -1.66 -3.20
N THR A 78 11.61 -1.89 -3.41
CA THR A 78 12.50 -2.44 -2.39
C THR A 78 12.61 -1.51 -1.19
N LEU A 79 12.77 -0.20 -1.42
CA LEU A 79 12.85 0.79 -0.35
C LEU A 79 11.56 0.83 0.48
N ASN A 80 10.40 0.87 -0.17
CA ASN A 80 9.11 0.84 0.51
C ASN A 80 8.92 -0.44 1.34
N TYR A 81 9.35 -1.59 0.80
CA TYR A 81 9.27 -2.88 1.50
C TYR A 81 10.21 -2.94 2.72
N ILE A 82 11.46 -2.52 2.56
CA ILE A 82 12.44 -2.46 3.66
C ILE A 82 11.97 -1.51 4.76
N LEU A 83 11.46 -0.34 4.38
CA LEU A 83 10.98 0.64 5.34
C LEU A 83 9.71 0.17 6.06
N ARG A 84 8.83 -0.58 5.38
CA ARG A 84 7.69 -1.22 6.03
C ARG A 84 8.13 -2.22 7.11
N ILE A 85 9.13 -3.08 6.82
CA ILE A 85 9.65 -4.03 7.80
C ILE A 85 10.32 -3.29 8.96
N ASN A 86 11.16 -2.30 8.65
CA ASN A 86 11.87 -1.53 9.66
C ASN A 86 10.93 -0.62 10.48
N ASP A 87 9.84 -0.16 9.90
CA ASP A 87 8.80 0.59 10.60
C ASP A 87 8.24 -0.21 11.79
N SER A 88 8.14 -1.52 11.64
CA SER A 88 7.74 -2.43 12.71
C SER A 88 8.79 -2.60 13.82
N PHE A 89 10.08 -2.41 13.53
CA PHE A 89 11.18 -2.56 14.50
C PHE A 89 11.71 -1.23 15.03
N LEU A 90 11.63 -0.15 14.23
CA LEU A 90 12.20 1.15 14.54
C LEU A 90 11.19 2.15 15.07
N MET A 91 10.01 1.71 15.49
CA MET A 91 9.04 2.61 16.10
C MET A 91 9.60 3.20 17.40
N VAL A 92 10.21 4.35 17.24
CA VAL A 92 10.54 5.22 18.35
C VAL A 92 9.24 5.92 18.79
N PRO A 93 8.93 6.00 20.09
CA PRO A 93 7.69 6.60 20.61
C PRO A 93 7.55 8.10 20.37
N ALA A 94 8.28 8.68 19.45
CA ALA A 94 8.28 10.11 19.14
C ALA A 94 7.36 10.47 17.95
N GLY A 95 6.10 10.05 17.97
CA GLY A 95 5.06 10.61 17.11
C GLY A 95 5.19 10.27 15.61
N LEU A 96 5.49 11.23 14.77
CA LEU A 96 5.55 11.10 13.31
C LEU A 96 6.97 10.74 12.86
N ASN A 97 7.21 9.48 12.55
CA ASN A 97 8.46 9.08 11.90
C ASN A 97 8.38 9.39 10.40
N LEU A 98 9.49 9.85 9.80
CA LEU A 98 9.59 10.11 8.37
C LEU A 98 9.07 8.93 7.51
N PRO A 99 9.37 7.64 7.82
CA PRO A 99 8.81 6.48 7.14
C PRO A 99 7.29 6.37 7.17
N THR A 100 6.62 7.01 8.15
CA THR A 100 5.15 6.98 8.27
C THR A 100 4.45 7.61 7.07
N PHE A 101 5.10 8.59 6.43
CA PHE A 101 4.56 9.29 5.26
C PHE A 101 4.84 8.57 3.94
N LEU A 102 5.57 7.47 3.97
CA LEU A 102 5.75 6.65 2.78
C LEU A 102 4.48 5.86 2.48
N PRO A 103 4.10 5.77 1.21
CA PRO A 103 2.81 5.21 0.82
C PRO A 103 2.54 3.82 1.38
N VAL A 104 3.48 2.89 1.23
CA VAL A 104 3.27 1.50 1.66
C VAL A 104 3.22 1.35 3.20
N PRO A 105 4.17 1.89 4.00
CA PRO A 105 4.04 1.92 5.46
C PRO A 105 2.71 2.51 5.94
N MET A 106 2.24 3.60 5.33
CA MET A 106 0.98 4.26 5.68
C MET A 106 -0.23 3.33 5.46
N ILE A 107 -0.28 2.62 4.32
CA ILE A 107 -1.34 1.63 4.03
C ILE A 107 -1.36 0.53 5.09
N PHE A 108 -0.19 -0.04 5.44
CA PHE A 108 -0.12 -1.12 6.42
C PHE A 108 -0.48 -0.68 7.83
N ARG A 109 -0.10 0.52 8.25
CA ARG A 109 -0.52 1.09 9.55
C ARG A 109 -2.03 1.31 9.63
N TRP A 110 -2.68 1.59 8.50
CA TRP A 110 -4.13 1.63 8.43
C TRP A 110 -4.73 0.23 8.47
N LEU A 111 -4.16 -0.75 7.76
CA LEU A 111 -4.68 -2.12 7.71
C LEU A 111 -4.57 -2.84 9.03
N TYR A 112 -3.51 -2.64 9.80
CA TYR A 112 -3.29 -3.34 11.05
C TYR A 112 -4.41 -3.13 12.09
N GLN A 113 -5.13 -2.01 12.05
CA GLN A 113 -6.25 -1.78 12.99
C GLN A 113 -7.45 -2.72 12.77
N PHE A 114 -7.52 -3.40 11.62
CA PHE A 114 -8.63 -4.32 11.29
C PHE A 114 -8.28 -5.79 11.51
N HIS A 115 -7.08 -6.09 11.97
CA HIS A 115 -6.71 -7.46 12.32
C HIS A 115 -7.13 -7.73 13.76
N SER A 116 -8.00 -8.74 13.95
CA SER A 116 -8.43 -9.16 15.28
C SER A 116 -7.28 -9.86 16.03
N ILE A 117 -7.02 -9.41 17.26
CA ILE A 117 -5.94 -9.90 18.13
C ILE A 117 -6.32 -11.26 18.75
N GLU A 118 -7.60 -11.66 18.72
CA GLU A 118 -8.14 -12.77 19.49
C GLU A 118 -7.56 -14.16 19.16
N ASN A 119 -6.94 -14.32 17.99
CA ASN A 119 -6.37 -15.61 17.56
C ASN A 119 -4.86 -15.55 17.26
N VAL A 120 -4.20 -14.50 17.73
CA VAL A 120 -2.78 -14.24 17.45
C VAL A 120 -1.99 -14.61 18.70
N GLY A 121 -0.96 -15.47 18.56
CA GLY A 121 -0.14 -15.86 19.70
C GLY A 121 0.46 -14.68 20.47
N GLU A 122 0.84 -14.87 21.73
CA GLU A 122 1.27 -13.83 22.69
C GLU A 122 2.29 -12.82 22.09
N VAL A 123 3.22 -13.27 21.27
CA VAL A 123 4.24 -12.42 20.62
C VAL A 123 3.62 -11.40 19.64
N LEU A 124 2.58 -11.80 18.95
CA LEU A 124 1.88 -10.92 18.01
C LEU A 124 0.91 -9.99 18.75
N ALA A 125 0.32 -10.41 19.84
CA ALA A 125 -0.50 -9.55 20.70
C ALA A 125 0.33 -8.39 21.27
N GLU A 126 1.52 -8.70 21.81
CA GLU A 126 2.47 -7.69 22.32
C GLU A 126 2.94 -6.71 21.21
N PHE A 127 3.13 -7.23 19.99
CA PHE A 127 3.43 -6.41 18.82
C PHE A 127 2.28 -5.45 18.48
N TYR A 128 1.02 -5.92 18.49
CA TYR A 128 -0.15 -5.09 18.20
C TYR A 128 -0.38 -4.01 19.26
N GLU A 129 -0.24 -4.33 20.55
CA GLU A 129 -0.32 -3.33 21.63
C GLU A 129 0.71 -2.22 21.47
N ARG A 130 1.92 -2.59 21.06
CA ARG A 130 2.99 -1.64 20.78
C ARG A 130 2.72 -0.76 19.56
N PHE A 131 1.98 -1.28 18.58
CA PHE A 131 1.63 -0.62 17.32
C PHE A 131 0.40 0.28 17.41
N GLN A 132 -0.51 0.00 18.32
CA GLN A 132 -1.78 0.70 18.46
C GLN A 132 -1.67 2.24 18.48
N PRO A 133 -0.70 2.87 19.16
CA PRO A 133 -0.52 4.32 19.16
C PRO A 133 -0.15 4.91 17.77
N TYR A 134 0.27 4.07 16.85
CA TYR A 134 0.76 4.47 15.53
C TYR A 134 -0.21 4.15 14.39
N PHE A 135 -1.41 3.68 14.71
CA PHE A 135 -2.44 3.46 13.71
C PHE A 135 -2.89 4.77 13.07
N ILE A 136 -3.09 4.72 11.76
CA ILE A 136 -3.49 5.87 10.97
C ILE A 136 -4.95 5.73 10.59
N SER A 137 -5.73 6.80 10.76
CA SER A 137 -7.15 6.79 10.39
C SER A 137 -7.34 6.63 8.87
N GLY A 138 -8.37 5.88 8.47
CA GLY A 138 -8.70 5.68 7.05
C GLY A 138 -8.83 6.99 6.27
N PRO A 139 -9.63 7.98 6.73
CA PRO A 139 -9.76 9.25 6.02
C PRO A 139 -8.43 9.96 5.76
N LEU A 140 -7.48 9.89 6.69
CA LEU A 140 -6.16 10.49 6.51
C LEU A 140 -5.36 9.77 5.42
N VAL A 141 -5.32 8.42 5.45
CA VAL A 141 -4.60 7.62 4.45
C VAL A 141 -5.16 7.87 3.05
N PHE A 142 -6.49 7.81 2.89
CA PHE A 142 -7.14 8.06 1.61
C PHE A 142 -6.89 9.49 1.11
N THR A 143 -7.01 10.50 1.97
CA THR A 143 -6.80 11.89 1.57
C THR A 143 -5.36 12.13 1.13
N VAL A 144 -4.37 11.64 1.87
CA VAL A 144 -2.96 11.83 1.55
C VAL A 144 -2.59 11.10 0.27
N LEU A 145 -2.87 9.80 0.16
CA LEU A 145 -2.45 9.01 -0.98
C LEU A 145 -3.19 9.39 -2.28
N LEU A 146 -4.49 9.71 -2.21
CA LEU A 146 -5.21 10.15 -3.39
C LEU A 146 -4.80 11.55 -3.83
N SER A 147 -4.46 12.45 -2.91
CA SER A 147 -3.92 13.77 -3.26
C SER A 147 -2.53 13.65 -3.88
N GLU A 148 -1.67 12.80 -3.35
CA GLU A 148 -0.35 12.49 -3.92
C GLU A 148 -0.48 11.93 -5.34
N ALA A 149 -1.38 10.94 -5.53
CA ALA A 149 -1.65 10.38 -6.84
C ALA A 149 -2.17 11.43 -7.83
N ALA A 150 -3.08 12.30 -7.41
CA ALA A 150 -3.60 13.37 -8.27
C ALA A 150 -2.50 14.33 -8.73
N VAL A 151 -1.61 14.73 -7.81
CA VAL A 151 -0.44 15.57 -8.14
C VAL A 151 0.49 14.85 -9.11
N CYS A 152 0.81 13.58 -8.85
CA CYS A 152 1.66 12.79 -9.75
C CYS A 152 1.05 12.66 -11.15
N ILE A 153 -0.24 12.39 -11.26
CA ILE A 153 -0.95 12.29 -12.54
C ILE A 153 -0.88 13.62 -13.30
N ALA A 154 -1.13 14.75 -12.61
CA ALA A 154 -1.04 16.07 -13.23
C ALA A 154 0.37 16.35 -13.79
N LEU A 155 1.41 15.99 -13.03
CA LEU A 155 2.81 16.13 -13.46
C LEU A 155 3.13 15.19 -14.64
N ILE A 156 2.67 13.93 -14.61
CA ILE A 156 2.83 12.98 -15.71
C ILE A 156 2.24 13.56 -17.00
N ILE A 157 1.02 14.11 -16.94
CA ILE A 157 0.36 14.72 -18.10
C ILE A 157 1.18 15.90 -18.63
N GLN A 158 1.76 16.73 -17.74
CA GLN A 158 2.60 17.85 -18.15
C GLN A 158 3.90 17.39 -18.84
N VAL A 159 4.53 16.32 -18.34
CA VAL A 159 5.73 15.75 -18.96
C VAL A 159 5.42 15.24 -20.37
N TYR A 160 4.33 14.49 -20.55
CA TYR A 160 3.93 14.03 -21.87
C TYR A 160 3.64 15.17 -22.85
N LYS A 161 2.90 16.21 -22.44
CA LYS A 161 2.64 17.38 -23.28
C LYS A 161 3.90 18.09 -23.76
N LYS A 162 4.99 18.03 -22.98
CA LYS A 162 6.28 18.63 -23.37
C LYS A 162 7.12 17.73 -24.28
N GLN A 163 6.81 16.45 -24.36
CA GLN A 163 7.52 15.49 -25.21
C GLN A 163 6.89 15.39 -26.62
N ASP A 164 5.61 15.77 -26.74
CA ASP A 164 4.87 15.76 -28.02
C ASP A 164 5.07 17.07 -28.84
N VAL A 165 5.93 18.00 -28.38
CA VAL A 165 6.32 19.24 -29.07
C VAL A 165 7.79 19.17 -29.47
#